data_c81f319eb1ea42d79c01fa323ca0a45b
#
_entry.id   c81f319eb1ea42d79c01fa323ca0a45b
#
_cell.length_a   1.000
_cell.length_b   1.000
_cell.length_c   1.000
_cell.angle_alpha   90.00
_cell.angle_beta   90.00
_cell.angle_gamma   90.00
#
_symmetry.space_group_name_H-M   'P 1'
#
loop_
_entity.id
_entity.type
_entity.pdbx_description
1 polymer ?
#
loop_
_entity_poly.entity_id
_entity_poly.type
_entity_poly.pdbx_seq_one_letter_code
_entity_poly.pdbx_strand_id
1 'polypeptide(L)'
;IRDSPDSIHKIIEINAHRFKTGAVISDVCGVKSSVSESICSVLPEGVDYVGGHPMAGKEMDGFVNASSELFWMSGYIITPVKTSKKESVELIREIAKYIGSTRITIASPEEHDSVIAYTSDLMHIAASALCLSYPEKMNRAYTAGSFRDCTRVARINPKLWSELFLANRK
;
A
#
# COMPACT_ATOMS: atom_id res chain seq x y z
N ILE A 1 -4.01 2.33 9.34
CA ILE A 1 -2.67 2.69 9.86
C ILE A 1 -1.70 2.48 8.71
N ARG A 2 -1.04 3.55 8.29
CA ARG A 2 -0.02 3.52 7.24
C ARG A 2 1.31 3.29 7.94
N ASP A 3 1.58 2.06 8.31
CA ASP A 3 2.83 1.70 8.99
C ASP A 3 3.89 1.25 7.98
N SER A 4 5.15 1.48 8.33
CA SER A 4 6.26 0.94 7.56
C SER A 4 6.27 -0.59 7.62
N PRO A 5 6.85 -1.28 6.63
CA PRO A 5 7.03 -2.73 6.66
C PRO A 5 7.60 -3.27 7.98
N ASP A 6 8.59 -2.58 8.55
CA ASP A 6 9.22 -2.95 9.81
C ASP A 6 8.28 -2.85 11.03
N SER A 7 7.37 -1.85 11.02
CA SER A 7 6.37 -1.69 12.08
C SER A 7 5.37 -2.83 12.08
N ILE A 8 4.95 -3.30 10.90
CA ILE A 8 4.00 -4.41 10.76
C ILE A 8 4.60 -5.69 11.35
N HIS A 9 5.83 -6.02 11.00
CA HIS A 9 6.55 -7.18 11.56
C HIS A 9 6.53 -7.18 13.08
N LYS A 10 6.99 -6.09 13.70
CA LYS A 10 7.04 -5.93 15.16
C LYS A 10 5.68 -6.07 15.82
N ILE A 11 4.62 -5.49 15.23
CA ILE A 11 3.27 -5.60 15.77
C ILE A 11 2.81 -7.06 15.81
N ILE A 12 3.06 -7.81 14.75
CA ILE A 12 2.66 -9.22 14.67
C ILE A 12 3.49 -10.06 15.64
N GLU A 13 4.81 -9.88 15.67
CA GLU A 13 5.73 -10.61 16.55
C GLU A 13 5.34 -10.44 18.03
N ILE A 14 5.18 -9.19 18.49
CA ILE A 14 4.84 -8.88 19.89
C ILE A 14 3.47 -9.45 20.28
N ASN A 15 2.51 -9.50 19.35
CA ASN A 15 1.15 -9.95 19.60
C ASN A 15 0.90 -11.40 19.14
N ALA A 16 1.91 -12.14 18.69
CA ALA A 16 1.76 -13.50 18.16
C ALA A 16 0.96 -14.42 19.10
N HIS A 17 1.22 -14.34 20.40
CA HIS A 17 0.55 -15.12 21.45
C HIS A 17 -0.93 -14.78 21.66
N ARG A 18 -1.44 -13.70 21.07
CA ARG A 18 -2.84 -13.23 21.20
C ARG A 18 -3.72 -13.68 20.05
N PHE A 19 -3.13 -14.12 18.95
CA PHE A 19 -3.92 -14.57 17.80
C PHE A 19 -4.52 -15.94 18.06
N LYS A 20 -5.80 -16.08 17.80
CA LYS A 20 -6.51 -17.35 17.92
C LYS A 20 -6.23 -18.22 16.70
N THR A 21 -6.18 -19.53 16.89
CA THR A 21 -6.18 -20.50 15.79
C THR A 21 -7.36 -20.21 14.84
N GLY A 22 -7.10 -20.17 13.56
CA GLY A 22 -8.08 -19.81 12.51
C GLY A 22 -8.21 -18.30 12.27
N ALA A 23 -7.46 -17.44 12.99
CA ALA A 23 -7.44 -16.02 12.67
C ALA A 23 -6.80 -15.78 11.30
N VAL A 24 -7.26 -14.71 10.63
CA VAL A 24 -6.69 -14.24 9.35
C VAL A 24 -6.09 -12.86 9.59
N ILE A 25 -4.83 -12.71 9.24
CA ILE A 25 -4.14 -11.43 9.24
C ILE A 25 -4.12 -10.89 7.82
N SER A 26 -4.42 -9.61 7.65
CA SER A 26 -4.24 -8.88 6.40
C SER A 26 -3.62 -7.52 6.68
N ASP A 27 -2.83 -7.04 5.74
CA ASP A 27 -2.24 -5.70 5.77
C ASP A 27 -2.80 -4.84 4.63
N VAL A 28 -2.48 -3.55 4.65
CA VAL A 28 -2.84 -2.59 3.61
C VAL A 28 -1.61 -1.82 3.09
N CYS A 29 -0.44 -2.41 3.18
CA CYS A 29 0.82 -1.79 2.78
C CYS A 29 0.92 -1.62 1.26
N GLY A 30 1.70 -0.64 0.82
CA GLY A 30 1.94 -0.35 -0.61
C GLY A 30 2.92 -1.30 -1.29
N VAL A 31 3.68 -2.11 -0.54
CA VAL A 31 4.59 -3.15 -1.05
C VAL A 31 4.20 -4.49 -0.48
N LYS A 32 4.40 -5.57 -1.21
CA LYS A 32 3.89 -6.89 -0.84
C LYS A 32 4.96 -7.95 -0.64
N SER A 33 5.94 -8.07 -1.51
CA SER A 33 6.92 -9.16 -1.44
C SER A 33 7.65 -9.16 -0.11
N SER A 34 8.32 -8.06 0.25
CA SER A 34 9.06 -7.95 1.51
C SER A 34 8.17 -8.01 2.74
N VAL A 35 6.97 -7.42 2.68
CA VAL A 35 5.99 -7.45 3.79
C VAL A 35 5.46 -8.85 4.01
N SER A 36 5.11 -9.57 2.95
CA SER A 36 4.61 -10.95 3.04
C SER A 36 5.67 -11.90 3.61
N GLU A 37 6.92 -11.81 3.14
CA GLU A 37 8.03 -12.59 3.67
C GLU A 37 8.23 -12.31 5.17
N SER A 38 8.24 -11.04 5.55
CA SER A 38 8.42 -10.59 6.92
C SER A 38 7.30 -11.08 7.85
N ILE A 39 6.03 -10.94 7.45
CA ILE A 39 4.88 -11.40 8.23
C ILE A 39 4.89 -12.92 8.37
N CYS A 40 5.10 -13.65 7.28
CA CYS A 40 5.11 -15.11 7.30
C CYS A 40 6.22 -15.69 8.19
N SER A 41 7.33 -14.97 8.38
CA SER A 41 8.42 -15.43 9.25
C SER A 41 8.09 -15.46 10.74
N VAL A 42 7.07 -14.70 11.16
CA VAL A 42 6.64 -14.56 12.57
C VAL A 42 5.19 -14.98 12.80
N LEU A 43 4.55 -15.52 11.76
CA LEU A 43 3.14 -15.91 11.81
C LEU A 43 2.97 -17.14 12.72
N PRO A 44 2.08 -17.09 13.73
CA PRO A 44 1.84 -18.24 14.60
C PRO A 44 1.18 -19.41 13.86
N GLU A 45 1.44 -20.62 14.34
CA GLU A 45 0.76 -21.81 13.81
C GLU A 45 -0.77 -21.68 13.89
N GLY A 46 -1.45 -22.08 12.83
CA GLY A 46 -2.91 -22.02 12.74
C GLY A 46 -3.48 -20.64 12.42
N VAL A 47 -2.64 -19.60 12.26
CA VAL A 47 -3.03 -18.27 11.76
C VAL A 47 -2.72 -18.19 10.27
N ASP A 48 -3.63 -17.59 9.50
CA ASP A 48 -3.43 -17.41 8.05
C ASP A 48 -3.09 -15.95 7.71
N TYR A 49 -2.44 -15.75 6.57
CA TYR A 49 -2.10 -14.42 6.06
C TYR A 49 -2.53 -14.25 4.61
N VAL A 50 -3.15 -13.10 4.33
CA VAL A 50 -3.51 -12.69 2.98
C VAL A 50 -3.19 -11.20 2.84
N GLY A 51 -2.24 -10.84 2.02
CA GLY A 51 -1.90 -9.44 1.77
C GLY A 51 -3.03 -8.69 1.08
N GLY A 52 -3.13 -7.40 1.35
CA GLY A 52 -4.08 -6.51 0.72
C GLY A 52 -3.47 -5.16 0.37
N HIS A 53 -3.98 -4.52 -0.68
CA HIS A 53 -3.60 -3.16 -1.03
C HIS A 53 -4.81 -2.40 -1.60
N PRO A 54 -5.52 -1.61 -0.81
CA PRO A 54 -6.54 -0.71 -1.32
C PRO A 54 -5.87 0.40 -2.15
N MET A 55 -6.25 0.52 -3.42
CA MET A 55 -5.76 1.56 -4.34
C MET A 55 -6.45 2.89 -4.05
N ALA A 56 -6.30 3.35 -2.82
CA ALA A 56 -6.89 4.59 -2.30
C ALA A 56 -5.97 5.22 -1.26
N GLY A 57 -5.85 6.53 -1.30
CA GLY A 57 -5.04 7.30 -0.36
C GLY A 57 -5.33 8.78 -0.45
N LYS A 58 -4.98 9.49 0.60
CA LYS A 58 -5.00 10.96 0.64
C LYS A 58 -3.58 11.44 0.90
N GLU A 59 -3.26 12.64 0.42
CA GLU A 59 -1.97 13.29 0.65
C GLU A 59 -1.79 13.79 2.09
N MET A 60 -2.84 13.74 2.91
CA MET A 60 -2.85 14.18 4.31
C MET A 60 -2.86 12.98 5.25
N ASP A 61 -1.97 13.00 6.22
CA ASP A 61 -1.82 11.97 7.25
C ASP A 61 -2.72 12.24 8.48
N GLY A 62 -2.86 11.21 9.30
CA GLY A 62 -3.49 11.26 10.62
C GLY A 62 -4.98 10.93 10.63
N PHE A 63 -5.45 10.51 11.80
CA PHE A 63 -6.82 10.07 12.02
C PHE A 63 -7.87 11.16 11.72
N VAL A 64 -7.53 12.41 11.94
CA VAL A 64 -8.40 13.57 11.64
C VAL A 64 -8.80 13.66 10.16
N ASN A 65 -7.99 13.09 9.27
CA ASN A 65 -8.22 13.04 7.83
C ASN A 65 -8.87 11.72 7.36
N ALA A 66 -9.18 10.80 8.29
CA ALA A 66 -9.86 9.56 7.97
C ALA A 66 -11.29 9.82 7.46
N SER A 67 -11.76 8.98 6.55
CA SER A 67 -13.11 9.06 6.00
C SER A 67 -13.62 7.64 5.76
N SER A 68 -14.89 7.40 6.10
CA SER A 68 -15.57 6.13 5.81
C SER A 68 -15.68 5.85 4.31
N GLU A 69 -15.61 6.89 3.47
CA GLU A 69 -15.72 6.78 2.01
C GLU A 69 -14.36 6.62 1.32
N LEU A 70 -13.25 6.53 2.08
CA LEU A 70 -11.90 6.49 1.52
C LEU A 70 -11.73 5.39 0.45
N PHE A 71 -12.34 4.24 0.67
CA PHE A 71 -12.21 3.08 -0.21
C PHE A 71 -13.34 2.96 -1.24
N TRP A 72 -14.33 3.84 -1.19
CA TRP A 72 -15.47 3.77 -2.08
C TRP A 72 -15.05 3.96 -3.53
N MET A 73 -15.54 3.07 -4.41
CA MET A 73 -15.20 3.00 -5.84
C MET A 73 -13.70 2.75 -6.15
N SER A 74 -12.88 2.46 -5.14
CA SER A 74 -11.46 2.17 -5.33
C SER A 74 -11.21 0.78 -5.92
N GLY A 75 -9.99 0.56 -6.42
CA GLY A 75 -9.44 -0.77 -6.63
C GLY A 75 -8.99 -1.38 -5.30
N TYR A 76 -8.94 -2.72 -5.24
CA TYR A 76 -8.33 -3.46 -4.15
C TYR A 76 -7.54 -4.65 -4.73
N ILE A 77 -6.26 -4.73 -4.42
CA ILE A 77 -5.42 -5.84 -4.85
C ILE A 77 -5.25 -6.78 -3.66
N ILE A 78 -5.62 -8.04 -3.85
CA ILE A 78 -5.43 -9.12 -2.87
C ILE A 78 -4.21 -9.92 -3.30
N THR A 79 -3.26 -10.11 -2.39
CA THR A 79 -2.01 -10.81 -2.67
C THR A 79 -1.85 -12.01 -1.74
N PRO A 80 -2.48 -13.15 -2.08
CA PRO A 80 -2.28 -14.36 -1.32
C PRO A 80 -0.84 -14.87 -1.46
N VAL A 81 -0.32 -15.43 -0.39
CA VAL A 81 0.93 -16.20 -0.40
C VAL A 81 0.63 -17.69 -0.64
N LYS A 82 1.67 -18.49 -0.89
CA LYS A 82 1.51 -19.93 -1.20
C LYS A 82 0.73 -20.72 -0.14
N THR A 83 0.80 -20.29 1.12
CA THR A 83 0.13 -20.93 2.25
C THR A 83 -1.26 -20.39 2.52
N SER A 84 -1.68 -19.30 1.89
CA SER A 84 -3.00 -18.69 2.09
C SER A 84 -4.11 -19.66 1.70
N LYS A 85 -5.09 -19.81 2.59
CA LYS A 85 -6.27 -20.64 2.36
C LYS A 85 -7.26 -19.92 1.46
N LYS A 86 -7.99 -20.67 0.65
CA LYS A 86 -9.00 -20.10 -0.25
C LYS A 86 -10.10 -19.35 0.50
N GLU A 87 -10.50 -19.87 1.65
CA GLU A 87 -11.51 -19.26 2.53
C GLU A 87 -11.04 -17.91 3.06
N SER A 88 -9.75 -17.78 3.41
CA SER A 88 -9.16 -16.53 3.88
C SER A 88 -9.08 -15.49 2.76
N VAL A 89 -8.75 -15.91 1.54
CA VAL A 89 -8.75 -15.03 0.36
C VAL A 89 -10.17 -14.50 0.08
N GLU A 90 -11.18 -15.38 0.15
CA GLU A 90 -12.56 -14.96 -0.05
C GLU A 90 -13.05 -14.02 1.06
N LEU A 91 -12.68 -14.29 2.32
CA LEU A 91 -12.96 -13.36 3.43
C LEU A 91 -12.41 -11.95 3.15
N ILE A 92 -11.16 -11.83 2.71
CA ILE A 92 -10.58 -10.52 2.38
C ILE A 92 -11.29 -9.89 1.18
N ARG A 93 -11.72 -10.69 0.20
CA ARG A 93 -12.53 -10.21 -0.93
C ARG A 93 -13.86 -9.62 -0.47
N GLU A 94 -14.57 -10.30 0.43
CA GLU A 94 -15.83 -9.80 0.97
C GLU A 94 -15.63 -8.53 1.82
N ILE A 95 -14.56 -8.45 2.60
CA ILE A 95 -14.19 -7.23 3.33
C ILE A 95 -13.93 -6.08 2.35
N ALA A 96 -13.16 -6.31 1.27
CA ALA A 96 -12.88 -5.30 0.26
C ALA A 96 -14.18 -4.77 -0.39
N LYS A 97 -15.13 -5.64 -0.71
CA LYS A 97 -16.46 -5.24 -1.22
C LYS A 97 -17.22 -4.43 -0.18
N TYR A 98 -17.24 -4.90 1.08
CA TYR A 98 -17.98 -4.26 2.16
C TYR A 98 -17.51 -2.82 2.44
N ILE A 99 -16.20 -2.56 2.33
CA ILE A 99 -15.64 -1.19 2.48
C ILE A 99 -15.82 -0.32 1.23
N GLY A 100 -16.48 -0.84 0.18
CA GLY A 100 -16.86 -0.07 -1.01
C GLY A 100 -15.92 -0.18 -2.21
N SER A 101 -14.92 -1.08 -2.18
CA SER A 101 -14.06 -1.32 -3.35
C SER A 101 -14.82 -2.06 -4.45
N THR A 102 -14.70 -1.58 -5.69
CA THR A 102 -15.48 -2.11 -6.84
C THR A 102 -14.65 -2.91 -7.83
N ARG A 103 -13.33 -2.73 -7.83
CA ARG A 103 -12.41 -3.43 -8.73
C ARG A 103 -11.42 -4.24 -7.90
N ILE A 104 -11.73 -5.54 -7.73
CA ILE A 104 -10.91 -6.43 -6.92
C ILE A 104 -10.10 -7.35 -7.83
N THR A 105 -8.78 -7.31 -7.68
CA THR A 105 -7.82 -8.11 -8.44
C THR A 105 -7.04 -9.00 -7.48
N ILE A 106 -6.72 -10.22 -7.92
CA ILE A 106 -5.79 -11.11 -7.22
C ILE A 106 -4.50 -11.16 -8.04
N ALA A 107 -3.37 -10.97 -7.37
CA ALA A 107 -2.05 -11.04 -7.97
C ALA A 107 -1.07 -11.70 -6.99
N SER A 108 0.06 -12.23 -7.48
CA SER A 108 1.15 -12.59 -6.57
C SER A 108 1.79 -11.34 -5.95
N PRO A 109 2.46 -11.45 -4.80
CA PRO A 109 3.21 -10.33 -4.23
C PRO A 109 4.22 -9.70 -5.21
N GLU A 110 4.90 -10.53 -6.00
CA GLU A 110 5.91 -10.11 -6.98
C GLU A 110 5.27 -9.38 -8.18
N GLU A 111 4.17 -9.91 -8.69
CA GLU A 111 3.39 -9.28 -9.76
C GLU A 111 2.86 -7.93 -9.32
N HIS A 112 2.29 -7.87 -8.10
CA HIS A 112 1.83 -6.63 -7.49
C HIS A 112 2.94 -5.59 -7.46
N ASP A 113 4.10 -5.91 -6.87
CA ASP A 113 5.20 -4.97 -6.69
C ASP A 113 5.75 -4.48 -8.04
N SER A 114 5.85 -5.35 -9.04
CA SER A 114 6.26 -4.98 -10.39
C SER A 114 5.32 -3.97 -11.03
N VAL A 115 4.01 -4.17 -10.91
CA VAL A 115 3.00 -3.25 -11.47
C VAL A 115 2.98 -1.94 -10.69
N ILE A 116 3.09 -1.97 -9.37
CA ILE A 116 3.10 -0.77 -8.51
C ILE A 116 4.37 0.07 -8.75
N ALA A 117 5.52 -0.57 -8.98
CA ALA A 117 6.74 0.15 -9.35
C ALA A 117 6.52 1.06 -10.57
N TYR A 118 5.76 0.60 -11.56
CA TYR A 118 5.45 1.39 -12.76
C TYR A 118 4.31 2.38 -12.55
N THR A 119 3.20 1.95 -11.96
CA THR A 119 1.97 2.75 -11.90
C THR A 119 1.93 3.75 -10.75
N SER A 120 2.77 3.58 -9.74
CA SER A 120 2.84 4.42 -8.54
C SER A 120 4.24 4.97 -8.30
N ASP A 121 5.24 4.11 -8.08
CA ASP A 121 6.56 4.55 -7.64
C ASP A 121 7.23 5.44 -8.68
N LEU A 122 7.23 5.03 -9.95
CA LEU A 122 7.77 5.83 -11.06
C LEU A 122 7.07 7.19 -11.19
N MET A 123 5.76 7.24 -10.97
CA MET A 123 4.99 8.50 -11.05
C MET A 123 5.43 9.48 -9.95
N HIS A 124 5.62 9.00 -8.73
CA HIS A 124 6.11 9.83 -7.62
C HIS A 124 7.55 10.30 -7.83
N ILE A 125 8.42 9.42 -8.34
CA ILE A 125 9.82 9.78 -8.67
C ILE A 125 9.85 10.83 -9.78
N ALA A 126 9.11 10.64 -10.86
CA ALA A 126 9.05 11.57 -11.98
C ALA A 126 8.51 12.95 -11.55
N ALA A 127 7.44 12.98 -10.78
CA ALA A 127 6.88 14.22 -10.24
C ALA A 127 7.87 14.96 -9.32
N SER A 128 8.57 14.20 -8.46
CA SER A 128 9.59 14.77 -7.57
C SER A 128 10.78 15.32 -8.34
N ALA A 129 11.28 14.59 -9.34
CA ALA A 129 12.36 15.04 -10.20
C ALA A 129 11.97 16.31 -10.98
N LEU A 130 10.74 16.37 -11.50
CA LEU A 130 10.21 17.56 -12.15
C LEU A 130 10.18 18.77 -11.22
N CYS A 131 9.76 18.59 -9.97
CA CYS A 131 9.75 19.66 -8.99
C CYS A 131 11.17 20.10 -8.58
N LEU A 132 12.13 19.19 -8.48
CA LEU A 132 13.53 19.49 -8.12
C LEU A 132 14.28 20.18 -9.26
N SER A 133 13.88 19.97 -10.52
CA SER A 133 14.45 20.62 -11.69
C SER A 133 13.82 21.98 -12.04
N TYR A 134 13.06 22.55 -11.11
CA TYR A 134 12.33 23.81 -11.29
C TYR A 134 13.27 24.97 -11.64
N PRO A 135 13.03 25.69 -12.78
CA PRO A 135 13.86 26.83 -13.17
C PRO A 135 13.68 28.02 -12.21
N GLU A 136 14.80 28.64 -11.77
CA GLU A 136 14.78 29.76 -10.82
C GLU A 136 13.84 30.91 -11.19
N LYS A 137 13.66 31.18 -12.49
CA LYS A 137 12.81 32.29 -12.99
C LYS A 137 11.35 31.87 -13.19
N MET A 138 10.98 30.63 -12.91
CA MET A 138 9.59 30.18 -13.11
C MET A 138 8.69 30.66 -11.97
N ASN A 139 7.55 31.19 -12.29
CA ASN A 139 6.52 31.57 -11.32
C ASN A 139 5.17 30.98 -11.72
N ARG A 140 4.16 31.15 -10.89
CA ARG A 140 2.82 30.58 -11.11
C ARG A 140 2.17 30.97 -12.43
N ALA A 141 2.52 32.12 -13.01
CA ALA A 141 1.94 32.56 -14.27
C ALA A 141 2.35 31.70 -15.48
N TYR A 142 3.45 30.94 -15.35
CA TYR A 142 3.90 30.00 -16.38
C TYR A 142 3.30 28.59 -16.22
N THR A 143 2.48 28.34 -15.17
CA THR A 143 1.96 27.01 -14.87
C THR A 143 0.46 26.93 -15.14
N ALA A 144 0.03 25.81 -15.71
CA ALA A 144 -1.37 25.50 -16.00
C ALA A 144 -1.76 24.13 -15.43
N GLY A 145 -2.92 23.62 -15.83
CA GLY A 145 -3.47 22.37 -15.30
C GLY A 145 -2.52 21.19 -15.42
N SER A 146 -1.91 20.98 -16.59
CA SER A 146 -1.01 19.85 -16.81
C SER A 146 0.20 19.83 -15.84
N PHE A 147 0.83 20.98 -15.61
CA PHE A 147 1.92 21.06 -14.63
C PHE A 147 1.44 20.72 -13.22
N ARG A 148 0.31 21.30 -12.80
CA ARG A 148 -0.32 21.02 -11.50
C ARG A 148 -0.64 19.54 -11.33
N ASP A 149 -1.22 18.93 -12.35
CA ASP A 149 -1.64 17.52 -12.31
C ASP A 149 -0.43 16.57 -12.24
N CYS A 150 0.63 16.85 -13.01
CA CYS A 150 1.88 16.09 -12.95
C CYS A 150 2.65 16.26 -11.64
N THR A 151 2.60 17.44 -11.00
CA THR A 151 3.36 17.71 -9.76
C THR A 151 2.57 17.45 -8.49
N ARG A 152 1.26 17.20 -8.56
CA ARG A 152 0.40 16.94 -7.40
C ARG A 152 0.94 15.81 -6.53
N VAL A 153 1.38 14.73 -7.14
CA VAL A 153 1.89 13.55 -6.44
C VAL A 153 3.33 13.70 -5.91
N ALA A 154 4.00 14.83 -6.17
CA ALA A 154 5.29 15.14 -5.56
C ALA A 154 5.17 15.57 -4.08
N ARG A 155 3.96 15.83 -3.58
CA ARG A 155 3.71 16.06 -2.15
C ARG A 155 3.72 14.73 -1.41
N ILE A 156 4.90 14.27 -1.08
CA ILE A 156 5.13 12.99 -0.41
C ILE A 156 5.65 13.18 0.99
N ASN A 157 5.42 12.18 1.86
CA ASN A 157 6.17 12.04 3.11
C ASN A 157 7.53 11.41 2.75
N PRO A 158 8.66 12.15 2.81
CA PRO A 158 9.95 11.64 2.30
C PRO A 158 10.40 10.36 3.00
N LYS A 159 10.15 10.24 4.31
CA LYS A 159 10.55 9.06 5.08
C LYS A 159 9.79 7.82 4.61
N LEU A 160 8.45 7.89 4.55
CA LEU A 160 7.62 6.78 4.11
C LEU A 160 7.96 6.33 2.68
N TRP A 161 8.08 7.31 1.76
CA TRP A 161 8.34 6.99 0.35
C TRP A 161 9.73 6.45 0.11
N SER A 162 10.74 6.91 0.86
CA SER A 162 12.07 6.29 0.81
C SER A 162 12.04 4.83 1.23
N GLU A 163 11.30 4.49 2.29
CA GLU A 163 11.13 3.11 2.73
C GLU A 163 10.41 2.25 1.67
N LEU A 164 9.34 2.78 1.06
CA LEU A 164 8.60 2.07 0.00
C LEU A 164 9.47 1.82 -1.25
N PHE A 165 10.18 2.85 -1.73
CA PHE A 165 11.08 2.70 -2.89
C PHE A 165 12.20 1.69 -2.64
N LEU A 166 12.79 1.71 -1.43
CA LEU A 166 13.83 0.75 -1.07
C LEU A 166 13.27 -0.68 -0.92
N ALA A 167 12.06 -0.82 -0.38
CA ALA A 167 11.39 -2.11 -0.23
C ALA A 167 10.97 -2.74 -1.57
N ASN A 168 10.72 -1.90 -2.60
CA ASN A 168 10.34 -2.33 -3.97
C ASN A 168 11.52 -2.29 -4.96
N ARG A 169 12.74 -2.46 -4.51
CA ARG A 169 13.99 -2.26 -5.29
C ARG A 169 14.38 -3.45 -6.18
N LYS A 170 13.57 -4.42 -6.41
CA LYS A 170 13.92 -5.61 -7.23
C LYS A 170 13.96 -5.32 -8.71
#